data_4b3b09e32cf5e82651fc216293321236
#
_entry.id   4b3b09e32cf5e82651fc216293321236
#
_cell.length_a   1.000
_cell.length_b   1.000
_cell.length_c   1.000
_cell.angle_alpha   90.00
_cell.angle_beta   90.00
_cell.angle_gamma   90.00
#
_symmetry.space_group_name_H-M   'P 1'
#
loop_
_entity.id
_entity.type
_entity.pdbx_description
1 polymer ?
#
loop_
_entity_poly.entity_id
_entity_poly.type
_entity_poly.pdbx_seq_one_letter_code
_entity_poly.pdbx_strand_id
1 'polypeptide(L)'
;MSYGIICPSASAGAAAINGWLAIPNGFSAETMAHQGWDTLTIDLQHGVVDYQAMVTMLQAISATPTVPIVRVPWLEPGIIMESLDAGAYAIICPMVNTREDAQKLVAYTHY
;
A
#
# COMPACT_ATOMS: atom_id res chain seq x y z
N MET A 1 9.51 8.26 -10.25
CA MET A 1 9.23 7.44 -9.06
C MET A 1 10.45 6.59 -8.73
N SER A 2 10.82 6.53 -7.48
CA SER A 2 11.99 5.77 -7.05
C SER A 2 11.60 4.29 -6.87
N TYR A 3 12.40 3.40 -7.44
CA TYR A 3 12.28 1.94 -7.24
C TYR A 3 13.23 1.45 -6.17
N GLY A 4 13.32 2.21 -5.08
CA GLY A 4 14.16 1.80 -3.98
C GLY A 4 13.70 0.51 -3.32
N ILE A 5 14.57 -0.06 -2.51
CA ILE A 5 14.25 -1.23 -1.69
C ILE A 5 13.21 -0.80 -0.65
N ILE A 6 12.06 -1.42 -0.69
CA ILE A 6 10.93 -1.05 0.13
C ILE A 6 11.16 -1.46 1.59
N CYS A 7 11.71 -2.65 1.80
CA CYS A 7 11.90 -3.21 3.13
C CYS A 7 13.35 -3.72 3.27
N PRO A 8 14.14 -3.18 4.21
CA PRO A 8 15.51 -3.64 4.42
C PRO A 8 15.62 -5.14 4.72
N SER A 9 14.64 -5.69 5.45
CA SER A 9 14.61 -7.13 5.75
C SER A 9 14.51 -7.96 4.48
N ALA A 10 13.67 -7.56 3.54
CA ALA A 10 13.50 -8.25 2.26
C ALA A 10 14.77 -8.16 1.41
N SER A 11 15.45 -6.99 1.41
CA SER A 11 16.68 -6.80 0.65
C SER A 11 17.84 -7.62 1.21
N ALA A 12 17.83 -7.90 2.52
CA ALA A 12 18.84 -8.73 3.17
C ALA A 12 18.56 -10.23 3.05
N GLY A 13 17.50 -10.63 2.34
CA GLY A 13 17.09 -12.04 2.20
C GLY A 13 16.29 -12.56 3.39
N ALA A 14 15.94 -11.71 4.35
CA ALA A 14 15.08 -12.06 5.47
C ALA A 14 13.60 -11.92 5.10
N ALA A 15 12.72 -12.58 5.85
CA ALA A 15 11.28 -12.42 5.67
C ALA A 15 10.81 -11.05 6.17
N ALA A 16 9.91 -10.42 5.41
CA ALA A 16 9.21 -9.22 5.82
C ALA A 16 7.83 -9.58 6.37
N ILE A 17 7.41 -8.92 7.44
CA ILE A 17 6.11 -9.14 8.07
C ILE A 17 5.20 -7.98 7.71
N ASN A 18 4.07 -8.29 7.05
CA ASN A 18 3.07 -7.32 6.65
C ASN A 18 1.83 -7.42 7.53
N GLY A 19 1.42 -6.30 8.11
CA GLY A 19 0.15 -6.18 8.80
C GLY A 19 -0.94 -5.65 7.87
N TRP A 20 -2.19 -5.83 8.28
CA TRP A 20 -3.36 -5.50 7.44
C TRP A 20 -4.28 -4.52 8.15
N LEU A 21 -4.70 -3.46 7.45
CA LEU A 21 -5.55 -2.40 7.99
C LEU A 21 -6.87 -2.35 7.23
N ALA A 22 -7.97 -2.61 7.93
CA ALA A 22 -9.32 -2.53 7.38
C ALA A 22 -10.20 -1.51 8.13
N ILE A 23 -9.69 -0.91 9.19
CA ILE A 23 -10.39 0.10 9.99
C ILE A 23 -10.06 1.48 9.40
N PRO A 24 -11.06 2.27 8.97
CA PRO A 24 -10.84 3.55 8.29
C PRO A 24 -10.54 4.67 9.30
N ASN A 25 -9.42 4.58 10.00
CA ASN A 25 -9.09 5.49 11.08
C ASN A 25 -7.57 5.73 11.15
N GLY A 26 -7.18 7.01 11.13
CA GLY A 26 -5.76 7.38 11.20
C GLY A 26 -5.12 7.02 12.52
N PHE A 27 -5.85 7.11 13.63
CA PHE A 27 -5.30 6.77 14.94
C PHE A 27 -4.99 5.28 15.07
N SER A 28 -5.89 4.41 14.57
CA SER A 28 -5.62 2.97 14.58
C SER A 28 -4.46 2.61 13.67
N ALA A 29 -4.35 3.27 12.52
CA ALA A 29 -3.22 3.07 11.60
C ALA A 29 -1.90 3.49 12.24
N GLU A 30 -1.87 4.64 12.92
CA GLU A 30 -0.69 5.11 13.63
C GLU A 30 -0.28 4.13 14.73
N THR A 31 -1.24 3.68 15.54
CA THR A 31 -0.98 2.70 16.58
C THR A 31 -0.38 1.41 16.02
N MET A 32 -0.94 0.89 14.95
CA MET A 32 -0.41 -0.30 14.28
C MET A 32 0.99 -0.06 13.71
N ALA A 33 1.24 1.12 13.15
CA ALA A 33 2.53 1.44 12.53
C ALA A 33 3.69 1.49 13.54
N HIS A 34 3.40 1.64 14.82
CA HIS A 34 4.40 1.62 15.89
C HIS A 34 4.66 0.22 16.48
N GLN A 35 4.04 -0.82 15.96
CA GLN A 35 4.14 -2.17 16.53
C GLN A 35 5.28 -3.03 15.96
N GLY A 36 6.11 -2.47 15.10
CA GLY A 36 7.28 -3.20 14.55
C GLY A 36 7.01 -3.97 13.27
N TRP A 37 5.90 -3.74 12.61
CA TRP A 37 5.64 -4.29 11.27
C TRP A 37 6.65 -3.75 10.26
N ASP A 38 7.11 -4.58 9.34
CA ASP A 38 7.93 -4.11 8.22
C ASP A 38 7.09 -3.29 7.25
N THR A 39 5.90 -3.77 6.96
CA THR A 39 4.95 -3.12 6.08
C THR A 39 3.54 -3.17 6.67
N LEU A 40 2.68 -2.24 6.26
CA LEU A 40 1.26 -2.24 6.56
C LEU A 40 0.47 -2.04 5.27
N THR A 41 -0.51 -2.89 5.03
CA THR A 41 -1.39 -2.78 3.87
C THR A 41 -2.72 -2.17 4.26
N ILE A 42 -3.08 -1.09 3.59
CA ILE A 42 -4.40 -0.46 3.69
C ILE A 42 -5.30 -1.09 2.63
N ASP A 43 -6.44 -1.62 3.05
CA ASP A 43 -7.32 -2.38 2.18
C ASP A 43 -8.47 -1.53 1.65
N LEU A 44 -8.43 -1.22 0.33
CA LEU A 44 -9.52 -0.52 -0.35
C LEU A 44 -10.48 -1.47 -1.07
N GLN A 45 -10.20 -2.76 -1.10
CA GLN A 45 -11.03 -3.73 -1.80
C GLN A 45 -12.15 -4.28 -0.92
N HIS A 46 -11.78 -4.75 0.26
CA HIS A 46 -12.73 -5.33 1.22
C HIS A 46 -12.68 -4.54 2.50
N GLY A 47 -13.82 -4.03 2.91
CA GLY A 47 -13.94 -3.21 4.10
C GLY A 47 -14.55 -1.86 3.78
N VAL A 48 -14.25 -0.89 4.64
CA VAL A 48 -14.92 0.42 4.63
C VAL A 48 -13.92 1.59 4.47
N VAL A 49 -12.74 1.32 3.95
CA VAL A 49 -11.72 2.36 3.73
C VAL A 49 -11.93 2.98 2.35
N ASP A 50 -12.24 4.26 2.32
CA ASP A 50 -12.32 5.04 1.08
C ASP A 50 -11.02 5.83 0.85
N TYR A 51 -10.99 6.63 -0.21
CA TYR A 51 -9.82 7.43 -0.57
C TYR A 51 -9.43 8.40 0.55
N GLN A 52 -10.39 9.11 1.13
CA GLN A 52 -10.10 10.08 2.19
C GLN A 52 -9.53 9.41 3.44
N ALA A 53 -10.10 8.30 3.85
CA ALA A 53 -9.58 7.52 4.97
C ALA A 53 -8.17 7.00 4.65
N MET A 54 -7.94 6.51 3.44
CA MET A 54 -6.63 6.04 3.00
C MET A 54 -5.57 7.15 3.12
N VAL A 55 -5.86 8.35 2.66
CA VAL A 55 -4.92 9.49 2.75
C VAL A 55 -4.55 9.76 4.21
N THR A 56 -5.54 9.80 5.10
CA THR A 56 -5.32 10.01 6.53
C THR A 56 -4.47 8.88 7.12
N MET A 57 -4.74 7.65 6.75
CA MET A 57 -3.98 6.49 7.23
C MET A 57 -2.54 6.51 6.72
N LEU A 58 -2.33 6.85 5.45
CA LEU A 58 -0.98 7.00 4.88
C LEU A 58 -0.18 8.09 5.59
N GLN A 59 -0.81 9.21 5.90
CA GLN A 59 -0.17 10.28 6.68
C GLN A 59 0.26 9.79 8.07
N ALA A 60 -0.60 9.04 8.73
CA ALA A 60 -0.30 8.49 10.05
C ALA A 60 0.88 7.50 10.00
N ILE A 61 0.94 6.64 8.99
CA ILE A 61 2.02 5.67 8.82
C ILE A 61 3.33 6.36 8.44
N SER A 62 3.27 7.45 7.67
CA SER A 62 4.46 8.15 7.16
C SER A 62 5.38 8.70 8.25
N ALA A 63 4.87 8.89 9.45
CA ALA A 63 5.65 9.35 10.60
C ALA A 63 6.44 8.21 11.28
N THR A 64 6.36 7.00 10.76
CA THR A 64 7.00 5.80 11.31
C THR A 64 7.92 5.16 10.27
N PRO A 65 8.82 4.23 10.66
CA PRO A 65 9.64 3.51 9.70
C PRO A 65 8.88 2.41 8.94
N THR A 66 7.62 2.14 9.29
CA THR A 66 6.80 1.13 8.61
C THR A 66 6.46 1.58 7.18
N VAL A 67 6.59 0.68 6.22
CA VAL A 67 6.35 0.98 4.80
C VAL A 67 4.89 0.75 4.45
N PRO A 68 4.18 1.76 3.93
CA PRO A 68 2.77 1.63 3.59
C PRO A 68 2.55 1.01 2.21
N ILE A 69 1.63 0.06 2.15
CA ILE A 69 1.16 -0.59 0.93
C ILE A 69 -0.34 -0.37 0.83
N VAL A 70 -0.87 -0.23 -0.37
CA VAL A 70 -2.30 -0.13 -0.61
C VAL A 70 -2.77 -1.28 -1.48
N ARG A 71 -3.81 -1.99 -1.05
CA ARG A 71 -4.53 -2.91 -1.91
C ARG A 71 -5.69 -2.16 -2.54
N VAL A 72 -5.61 -1.96 -3.85
CA VAL A 72 -6.66 -1.27 -4.62
C VAL A 72 -7.83 -2.21 -4.89
N PRO A 73 -9.04 -1.67 -5.17
CA PRO A 73 -10.22 -2.53 -5.37
C PRO A 73 -10.18 -3.31 -6.68
N TRP A 74 -9.51 -2.81 -7.71
CA TRP A 74 -9.42 -3.46 -9.01
C TRP A 74 -8.36 -2.78 -9.89
N LEU A 75 -8.13 -3.34 -11.07
CA LEU A 75 -7.13 -2.83 -12.02
C LEU A 75 -7.69 -1.59 -12.74
N GLU A 76 -7.56 -0.44 -12.09
CA GLU A 76 -8.04 0.85 -12.58
C GLU A 76 -6.97 1.91 -12.35
N PRO A 77 -6.56 2.66 -13.41
CA PRO A 77 -5.40 3.55 -13.31
C PRO A 77 -5.59 4.69 -12.31
N GLY A 78 -6.78 5.25 -12.20
CA GLY A 78 -7.03 6.40 -11.32
C GLY A 78 -6.69 6.10 -9.88
N ILE A 79 -7.29 5.07 -9.29
CA ILE A 79 -7.06 4.74 -7.89
C ILE A 79 -5.62 4.27 -7.64
N ILE A 80 -4.98 3.62 -8.62
CA ILE A 80 -3.58 3.21 -8.51
C ILE A 80 -2.67 4.44 -8.43
N MET A 81 -2.84 5.38 -9.36
CA MET A 81 -2.05 6.61 -9.40
C MET A 81 -2.30 7.48 -8.16
N GLU A 82 -3.55 7.64 -7.76
CA GLU A 82 -3.91 8.42 -6.58
C GLU A 82 -3.33 7.82 -5.30
N SER A 83 -3.31 6.49 -5.19
CA SER A 83 -2.72 5.81 -4.03
C SER A 83 -1.21 6.06 -3.94
N LEU A 84 -0.52 6.00 -5.07
CA LEU A 84 0.92 6.28 -5.13
C LEU A 84 1.21 7.76 -4.84
N ASP A 85 0.43 8.67 -5.40
CA ASP A 85 0.57 10.11 -5.14
C ASP A 85 0.34 10.45 -3.67
N ALA A 86 -0.58 9.73 -3.02
CA ALA A 86 -0.90 9.95 -1.61
C ALA A 86 0.17 9.38 -0.66
N GLY A 87 1.12 8.60 -1.16
CA GLY A 87 2.26 8.14 -0.38
C GLY A 87 2.43 6.63 -0.25
N ALA A 88 1.63 5.82 -0.94
CA ALA A 88 1.85 4.38 -0.95
C ALA A 88 3.17 4.04 -1.64
N TYR A 89 3.94 3.12 -1.06
CA TYR A 89 5.20 2.67 -1.64
C TYR A 89 5.02 1.49 -2.58
N ALA A 90 3.94 0.73 -2.40
CA ALA A 90 3.63 -0.40 -3.24
C ALA A 90 2.11 -0.55 -3.38
N ILE A 91 1.71 -1.23 -4.43
CA ILE A 91 0.31 -1.52 -4.74
C ILE A 91 0.11 -3.02 -4.81
N ILE A 92 -0.95 -3.50 -4.17
CA ILE A 92 -1.46 -4.86 -4.37
C ILE A 92 -2.72 -4.72 -5.23
N CYS A 93 -2.71 -5.34 -6.39
CA CYS A 93 -3.85 -5.30 -7.30
C CYS A 93 -4.49 -6.68 -7.39
N PRO A 94 -5.76 -6.83 -6.98
CA PRO A 94 -6.45 -8.12 -7.06
C PRO A 94 -6.85 -8.45 -8.49
N MET A 95 -7.13 -9.72 -8.74
CA MET A 95 -7.73 -10.20 -9.98
C MET A 95 -6.89 -9.93 -11.23
N VAL A 96 -5.58 -9.89 -11.10
CA VAL A 96 -4.65 -9.83 -12.24
C VAL A 96 -4.44 -11.25 -12.74
N ASN A 97 -5.12 -11.62 -13.82
CA ASN A 97 -5.22 -13.01 -14.26
C ASN A 97 -4.46 -13.29 -15.57
N THR A 98 -4.05 -12.26 -16.30
CA THR A 98 -3.36 -12.39 -17.58
C THR A 98 -2.06 -11.61 -17.60
N ARG A 99 -1.20 -11.95 -18.56
CA ARG A 99 0.02 -11.18 -18.80
C ARG A 99 -0.30 -9.72 -19.17
N GLU A 100 -1.36 -9.52 -19.95
CA GLU A 100 -1.80 -8.16 -20.34
C GLU A 100 -2.21 -7.34 -19.13
N ASP A 101 -2.94 -7.95 -18.19
CA ASP A 101 -3.33 -7.29 -16.95
C ASP A 101 -2.09 -6.88 -16.14
N ALA A 102 -1.11 -7.77 -16.03
CA ALA A 102 0.13 -7.47 -15.34
C ALA A 102 0.91 -6.32 -16.00
N GLN A 103 0.95 -6.29 -17.33
CA GLN A 103 1.58 -5.21 -18.09
C GLN A 103 0.88 -3.88 -17.86
N LYS A 104 -0.46 -3.87 -17.80
CA LYS A 104 -1.24 -2.67 -17.47
C LYS A 104 -0.93 -2.18 -16.07
N LEU A 105 -0.89 -3.08 -15.10
CA LEU A 105 -0.57 -2.72 -13.72
C LEU A 105 0.79 -2.04 -13.65
N VAL A 106 1.81 -2.62 -14.27
CA VAL A 106 3.15 -2.02 -14.31
C VAL A 106 3.10 -0.63 -14.95
N ALA A 107 2.40 -0.48 -16.09
CA ALA A 107 2.28 0.80 -16.77
C ALA A 107 1.60 1.86 -15.89
N TYR A 108 0.56 1.49 -15.15
CA TYR A 108 -0.16 2.42 -14.28
C TYR A 108 0.69 2.90 -13.10
N THR A 109 1.70 2.15 -12.69
CA THR A 109 2.62 2.56 -11.63
C THR A 109 3.78 3.41 -12.13
N HIS A 110 3.91 3.60 -13.44
CA HIS A 110 5.01 4.33 -14.08
C HIS A 110 4.54 5.62 -14.77
N TYR A 111 3.54 6.26 -14.26
CA TYR A 111 2.98 7.50 -14.82
C TYR A 111 3.88 8.73 -14.62
#